data_cb4f47197b56e561a706cf3fec17f17f
#
_entry.id   cb4f47197b56e561a706cf3fec17f17f
#
_cell.length_a   1.000
_cell.length_b   1.000
_cell.length_c   1.000
_cell.angle_alpha   90.00
_cell.angle_beta   90.00
_cell.angle_gamma   90.00
#
_symmetry.space_group_name_H-M   'P 1'
#
loop_
_entity.id
_entity.type
_entity.pdbx_description
1 polymer ?
#
loop_
_entity_poly.entity_id
_entity_poly.type
_entity_poly.pdbx_seq_one_letter_code
_entity_poly.pdbx_strand_id
1 'polypeptide(L)'
;MDPSILTIRESLRGRTDVRLALVFGSRARGTAMPTSDVDVAVRAPGVDLLRLAADLSRVTGLEVDVVDLEDAGVPLLGRIVREGVRIHEAGAGVEARWRAQALADLETDVPWFARMRVAWLARVAARGI
;
A
#
# COMPACT_ATOMS: atom_id res chain seq x y z
N MET A 1 -7.83 14.38 6.30
CA MET A 1 -7.05 13.50 5.40
C MET A 1 -6.01 14.33 4.67
N ASP A 2 -4.84 13.76 4.44
CA ASP A 2 -3.75 14.41 3.72
C ASP A 2 -4.21 14.88 2.33
N PRO A 3 -3.97 16.15 1.95
CA PRO A 3 -4.42 16.67 0.64
C PRO A 3 -3.86 15.90 -0.56
N SER A 4 -2.64 15.37 -0.47
CA SER A 4 -2.05 14.58 -1.55
C SER A 4 -2.81 13.27 -1.76
N ILE A 5 -3.23 12.64 -0.68
CA ILE A 5 -4.04 11.43 -0.73
C ILE A 5 -5.39 11.70 -1.38
N LEU A 6 -6.03 12.81 -1.02
CA LEU A 6 -7.30 13.20 -1.64
C LEU A 6 -7.15 13.45 -3.15
N THR A 7 -6.06 14.09 -3.55
CA THR A 7 -5.76 14.35 -4.96
C THR A 7 -5.60 13.06 -5.74
N ILE A 8 -4.85 12.10 -5.20
CA ILE A 8 -4.65 10.79 -5.84
C ILE A 8 -5.96 10.03 -5.93
N ARG A 9 -6.72 10.02 -4.85
CA ARG A 9 -8.04 9.38 -4.80
C ARG A 9 -8.96 9.91 -5.90
N GLU A 10 -8.99 11.23 -6.07
CA GLU A 10 -9.81 11.87 -7.09
C GLU A 10 -9.33 11.52 -8.51
N SER A 11 -8.02 11.48 -8.71
CA SER A 11 -7.42 11.09 -10.00
C SER A 11 -7.75 9.67 -10.42
N LEU A 12 -7.95 8.78 -9.46
CA LEU A 12 -8.25 7.37 -9.72
C LEU A 12 -9.75 7.08 -9.81
N ARG A 13 -10.59 8.06 -9.45
CA ARG A 13 -12.04 7.86 -9.44
C ARG A 13 -12.54 7.43 -10.83
N GLY A 14 -13.35 6.38 -10.84
CA GLY A 14 -13.93 5.85 -12.07
C GLY A 14 -13.02 4.98 -12.91
N ARG A 15 -11.74 4.84 -12.54
CA ARG A 15 -10.83 3.95 -13.26
C ARG A 15 -11.10 2.50 -12.89
N THR A 16 -11.45 1.70 -13.88
CA THR A 16 -11.67 0.26 -13.70
C THR A 16 -10.40 -0.54 -13.94
N ASP A 17 -9.41 0.04 -14.63
CA ASP A 17 -8.11 -0.59 -14.91
C ASP A 17 -7.21 -0.62 -13.67
N VAL A 18 -7.41 0.28 -12.71
CA VAL A 18 -6.79 0.21 -11.40
C VAL A 18 -7.77 -0.50 -10.47
N ARG A 19 -7.49 -1.76 -10.16
CA ARG A 19 -8.41 -2.58 -9.37
C ARG A 19 -8.40 -2.20 -7.89
N LEU A 20 -7.23 -1.86 -7.38
CA LEU A 20 -7.03 -1.51 -5.97
C LEU A 20 -5.86 -0.54 -5.87
N ALA A 21 -5.96 0.46 -5.02
CA ALA A 21 -4.85 1.34 -4.66
C ALA A 21 -4.87 1.62 -3.17
N LEU A 22 -3.71 1.45 -2.55
CA LEU A 22 -3.49 1.69 -1.12
C LEU A 22 -2.34 2.66 -0.96
N VAL A 23 -2.49 3.64 -0.09
CA VAL A 23 -1.36 4.48 0.36
C VAL A 23 -0.75 3.82 1.59
N PHE A 24 0.57 3.75 1.65
CA PHE A 24 1.31 3.26 2.80
C PHE A 24 2.48 4.21 3.10
N GLY A 25 3.31 3.88 4.07
CA GLY A 25 4.43 4.72 4.45
C GLY A 25 4.02 5.94 5.28
N SER A 26 4.86 6.99 5.28
CA SER A 26 4.71 8.14 6.18
C SER A 26 3.39 8.87 6.00
N ARG A 27 2.88 8.98 4.79
CA ARG A 27 1.60 9.65 4.52
C ARG A 27 0.42 8.88 5.11
N ALA A 28 0.48 7.55 5.09
CA ALA A 28 -0.55 6.72 5.70
C ALA A 28 -0.48 6.75 7.23
N ARG A 29 0.74 6.84 7.79
CA ARG A 29 0.95 6.91 9.25
C ARG A 29 0.67 8.28 9.85
N GLY A 30 0.54 9.32 9.03
CA GLY A 30 0.37 10.70 9.52
C GLY A 30 1.66 11.33 10.01
N THR A 31 2.82 10.80 9.62
CA THR A 31 4.13 11.31 10.04
C THR A 31 4.87 12.04 8.92
N ALA A 32 4.22 12.27 7.78
CA ALA A 32 4.83 12.90 6.62
C ALA A 32 5.10 14.38 6.86
N MET A 33 6.23 14.84 6.33
CA MET A 33 6.51 16.26 6.12
C MET A 33 5.81 16.73 4.84
N PRO A 34 5.62 18.04 4.63
CA PRO A 34 4.95 18.54 3.41
C PRO A 34 5.59 18.08 2.09
N THR A 35 6.90 17.83 2.10
CA THR A 35 7.67 17.41 0.92
C THR A 35 7.92 15.91 0.87
N SER A 36 7.38 15.13 1.80
CA SER A 36 7.57 13.67 1.82
C SER A 36 6.96 13.03 0.58
N ASP A 37 7.63 11.97 0.09
CA ASP A 37 7.13 11.15 -1.01
C ASP A 37 5.79 10.49 -0.63
N VAL A 38 5.02 10.12 -1.64
CA VAL A 38 3.80 9.36 -1.46
C VAL A 38 4.04 7.94 -1.97
N ASP A 39 3.83 6.96 -1.11
CA ASP A 39 3.96 5.54 -1.46
C ASP A 39 2.58 4.95 -1.74
N VAL A 40 2.38 4.48 -2.97
CA VAL A 40 1.12 3.89 -3.42
C VAL A 40 1.36 2.48 -3.91
N ALA A 41 0.60 1.54 -3.39
CA ALA A 41 0.60 0.16 -3.86
C ALA A 41 -0.66 -0.09 -4.66
N VAL A 42 -0.53 -0.66 -5.85
CA VAL A 42 -1.65 -0.86 -6.77
C VAL A 42 -1.74 -2.28 -7.27
N ARG A 43 -2.97 -2.72 -7.54
CA ARG A 43 -3.26 -3.86 -8.38
C ARG A 43 -3.91 -3.32 -9.64
N ALA A 44 -3.16 -3.34 -10.74
CA ALA A 44 -3.58 -2.73 -12.00
C ALA A 44 -3.02 -3.52 -13.19
N PRO A 45 -3.54 -4.75 -13.44
CA PRO A 45 -3.02 -5.60 -14.51
C PRO A 45 -3.05 -4.87 -15.85
N GLY A 46 -1.92 -4.88 -16.56
CA GLY A 46 -1.79 -4.25 -17.87
C GLY A 46 -1.58 -2.74 -17.87
N VAL A 47 -1.59 -2.10 -16.72
CA VAL A 47 -1.33 -0.66 -16.61
C VAL A 47 0.18 -0.41 -16.54
N ASP A 48 0.64 0.60 -17.29
CA ASP A 48 2.02 1.07 -17.19
C ASP A 48 2.20 1.84 -15.87
N LEU A 49 2.85 1.22 -14.88
CA LEU A 49 2.99 1.80 -13.54
C LEU A 49 3.95 2.98 -13.50
N LEU A 50 4.95 3.03 -14.38
CA LEU A 50 5.83 4.21 -14.47
C LEU A 50 5.05 5.42 -14.94
N ARG A 51 4.18 5.23 -15.92
CA ARG A 51 3.30 6.29 -16.42
C ARG A 51 2.30 6.73 -15.37
N LEU A 52 1.71 5.76 -14.66
CA LEU A 52 0.79 6.06 -13.56
C LEU A 52 1.49 6.89 -12.48
N ALA A 53 2.70 6.49 -12.09
CA ALA A 53 3.50 7.24 -11.12
C ALA A 53 3.77 8.69 -11.59
N ALA A 54 4.13 8.86 -12.85
CA ALA A 54 4.36 10.18 -13.44
C ALA A 54 3.09 11.05 -13.42
N ASP A 55 1.96 10.46 -13.77
CA ASP A 55 0.68 11.16 -13.77
C ASP A 55 0.29 11.60 -12.35
N LEU A 56 0.43 10.72 -11.37
CA LEU A 56 0.13 11.03 -9.97
C LEU A 56 1.12 12.05 -9.39
N SER A 57 2.38 11.98 -9.77
CA SER A 57 3.38 12.98 -9.36
C SER A 57 3.03 14.36 -9.90
N ARG A 58 2.57 14.41 -11.15
CA ARG A 58 2.18 15.67 -11.78
C ARG A 58 0.99 16.33 -11.07
N VAL A 59 -0.05 15.56 -10.74
CA VAL A 59 -1.25 16.13 -10.13
C VAL A 59 -1.06 16.49 -8.65
N THR A 60 -0.13 15.85 -7.96
CA THR A 60 0.14 16.13 -6.55
C THR A 60 1.25 17.16 -6.35
N GLY A 61 2.14 17.32 -7.33
CA GLY A 61 3.35 18.12 -7.17
C GLY A 61 4.40 17.46 -6.27
N LEU A 62 4.23 16.18 -5.95
CA LEU A 62 5.12 15.40 -5.09
C LEU A 62 5.65 14.20 -5.86
N GLU A 63 6.74 13.61 -5.36
CA GLU A 63 7.19 12.33 -5.89
C GLU A 63 6.24 11.23 -5.41
N VAL A 64 5.64 10.50 -6.35
CA VAL A 64 4.75 9.39 -6.07
C VAL A 64 5.41 8.10 -6.54
N ASP A 65 5.72 7.21 -5.60
CA ASP A 65 6.26 5.89 -5.88
C ASP A 65 5.11 4.90 -5.97
N VAL A 66 4.99 4.23 -7.12
CA VAL A 66 3.95 3.23 -7.34
C VAL A 66 4.59 1.85 -7.36
N VAL A 67 4.12 0.98 -6.50
CA VAL A 67 4.55 -0.43 -6.45
C VAL A 67 3.41 -1.35 -6.83
N ASP A 68 3.74 -2.48 -7.45
CA ASP A 68 2.78 -3.48 -7.87
C ASP A 68 2.55 -4.48 -6.73
N LEU A 69 1.31 -4.59 -6.29
CA LEU A 69 0.93 -5.57 -5.25
C LEU A 69 1.22 -7.01 -5.64
N GLU A 70 1.20 -7.33 -6.94
CA GLU A 70 1.50 -8.67 -7.43
C GLU A 70 2.99 -9.03 -7.31
N ASP A 71 3.87 -8.02 -7.34
CA ASP A 71 5.31 -8.21 -7.30
C ASP A 71 5.92 -7.84 -5.94
N ALA A 72 5.11 -7.48 -4.97
CA ALA A 72 5.61 -7.09 -3.65
C ALA A 72 6.24 -8.29 -2.94
N GLY A 73 7.51 -8.17 -2.58
CA GLY A 73 8.19 -9.16 -1.74
C GLY A 73 7.62 -9.17 -0.33
N VAL A 74 7.93 -10.22 0.42
CA VAL A 74 7.34 -10.47 1.74
C VAL A 74 7.47 -9.30 2.72
N PRO A 75 8.66 -8.68 2.91
CA PRO A 75 8.76 -7.56 3.85
C PRO A 75 7.89 -6.37 3.44
N LEU A 76 7.85 -6.05 2.16
CA LEU A 76 7.04 -4.95 1.64
C LEU A 76 5.55 -5.29 1.73
N LEU A 77 5.14 -6.49 1.38
CA LEU A 77 3.76 -6.94 1.47
C LEU A 77 3.25 -6.86 2.91
N GLY A 78 4.05 -7.32 3.87
CA GLY A 78 3.72 -7.24 5.28
C GLY A 78 3.53 -5.80 5.75
N ARG A 79 4.38 -4.89 5.28
CA ARG A 79 4.28 -3.47 5.58
C ARG A 79 3.00 -2.86 4.99
N ILE A 80 2.68 -3.17 3.74
CA ILE A 80 1.46 -2.68 3.09
C ILE A 80 0.21 -3.18 3.79
N VAL A 81 0.19 -4.45 4.21
CA VAL A 81 -0.94 -5.02 4.97
C VAL A 81 -1.17 -4.27 6.28
N ARG A 82 -0.09 -3.93 6.99
CA ARG A 82 -0.20 -3.23 8.28
C ARG A 82 -0.55 -1.76 8.15
N GLU A 83 0.06 -1.06 7.20
CA GLU A 83 -0.02 0.40 7.08
C GLU A 83 -1.02 0.87 6.03
N GLY A 84 -1.33 0.03 5.05
CA GLY A 84 -2.05 0.43 3.86
C GLY A 84 -3.45 0.94 4.14
N VAL A 85 -3.75 2.10 3.60
CA VAL A 85 -5.07 2.73 3.64
C VAL A 85 -5.62 2.75 2.22
N ARG A 86 -6.79 2.16 2.03
CA ARG A 86 -7.42 2.13 0.71
C ARG A 86 -7.79 3.54 0.26
N ILE A 87 -7.42 3.88 -0.96
CA ILE A 87 -7.83 5.12 -1.61
C ILE A 87 -8.68 4.87 -2.85
N HIS A 88 -8.66 3.65 -3.38
CA HIS A 88 -9.46 3.29 -4.57
C HIS A 88 -9.67 1.79 -4.62
N GLU A 89 -10.88 1.37 -4.94
CA GLU A 89 -11.18 0.01 -5.41
C GLU A 89 -12.21 0.06 -6.54
N ALA A 90 -11.99 -0.77 -7.56
CA ALA A 90 -12.82 -0.74 -8.76
C ALA A 90 -14.14 -1.51 -8.59
N GLY A 91 -14.31 -2.21 -7.49
CA GLY A 91 -15.54 -2.93 -7.17
C GLY A 91 -15.59 -3.28 -5.69
N ALA A 92 -16.80 -3.49 -5.18
CA ALA A 92 -16.98 -3.85 -3.78
C ALA A 92 -16.27 -5.17 -3.44
N GLY A 93 -15.53 -5.17 -2.33
CA GLY A 93 -14.85 -6.37 -1.83
C GLY A 93 -13.48 -6.64 -2.44
N VAL A 94 -12.99 -5.82 -3.37
CA VAL A 94 -11.66 -6.02 -3.97
C VAL A 94 -10.57 -5.96 -2.91
N GLU A 95 -10.61 -4.96 -2.03
CA GLU A 95 -9.65 -4.85 -0.94
C GLU A 95 -9.74 -6.02 0.03
N ALA A 96 -10.95 -6.39 0.43
CA ALA A 96 -11.15 -7.47 1.38
C ALA A 96 -10.60 -8.80 0.86
N ARG A 97 -10.82 -9.11 -0.40
CA ARG A 97 -10.28 -10.32 -1.03
C ARG A 97 -8.76 -10.29 -1.13
N TRP A 98 -8.21 -9.13 -1.50
CA TRP A 98 -6.76 -8.98 -1.57
C TRP A 98 -6.12 -9.16 -0.19
N ARG A 99 -6.68 -8.54 0.86
CA ARG A 99 -6.14 -8.66 2.23
C ARG A 99 -6.18 -10.09 2.73
N ALA A 100 -7.27 -10.79 2.49
CA ALA A 100 -7.40 -12.19 2.89
C ALA A 100 -6.33 -13.06 2.22
N GLN A 101 -6.11 -12.87 0.92
CA GLN A 101 -5.08 -13.60 0.19
C GLN A 101 -3.67 -13.23 0.65
N ALA A 102 -3.41 -11.95 0.85
CA ALA A 102 -2.10 -11.47 1.32
C ALA A 102 -1.75 -12.04 2.70
N LEU A 103 -2.71 -12.05 3.62
CA LEU A 103 -2.51 -12.63 4.96
C LEU A 103 -2.25 -14.14 4.87
N ALA A 104 -2.99 -14.86 4.04
CA ALA A 104 -2.77 -16.28 3.82
C ALA A 104 -1.37 -16.55 3.26
N ASP A 105 -0.94 -15.78 2.29
CA ASP A 105 0.39 -15.91 1.67
C ASP A 105 1.49 -15.64 2.70
N LEU A 106 1.34 -14.61 3.52
CA LEU A 106 2.32 -14.27 4.55
C LEU A 106 2.44 -15.36 5.63
N GLU A 107 1.36 -16.07 5.93
CA GLU A 107 1.36 -17.08 6.99
C GLU A 107 1.74 -18.47 6.51
N THR A 108 1.40 -18.82 5.26
CA THR A 108 1.59 -20.18 4.74
C THR A 108 2.82 -20.34 3.89
N ASP A 109 3.13 -19.36 3.05
CA ASP A 109 4.21 -19.51 2.05
C ASP A 109 5.58 -19.17 2.62
N VAL A 110 5.66 -18.48 3.75
CA VAL A 110 6.93 -18.05 4.35
C VAL A 110 6.94 -18.30 5.85
N PRO A 111 7.13 -19.56 6.27
CA PRO A 111 7.16 -19.91 7.72
C PRO A 111 8.17 -19.10 8.53
N TRP A 112 9.34 -18.78 7.96
CA TRP A 112 10.33 -17.95 8.65
C TRP A 112 9.81 -16.54 8.94
N PHE A 113 8.95 -16.00 8.06
CA PHE A 113 8.35 -14.68 8.28
C PHE A 113 7.41 -14.70 9.48
N ALA A 114 6.61 -15.75 9.63
CA ALA A 114 5.75 -15.92 10.79
C ALA A 114 6.58 -15.96 12.09
N ARG A 115 7.72 -16.69 12.10
CA ARG A 115 8.63 -16.73 13.25
C ARG A 115 9.23 -15.36 13.55
N MET A 116 9.64 -14.63 12.52
CA MET A 116 10.17 -13.27 12.69
C MET A 116 9.11 -12.32 13.25
N ARG A 117 7.88 -12.46 12.80
CA ARG A 117 6.76 -11.66 13.31
C ARG A 117 6.54 -11.92 14.80
N VAL A 118 6.53 -13.18 15.20
CA VAL A 118 6.37 -13.56 16.61
C VAL A 118 7.53 -12.98 17.45
N ALA A 119 8.75 -13.10 16.96
CA ALA A 119 9.92 -12.55 17.65
C ALA A 119 9.85 -11.03 17.77
N TRP A 120 9.39 -10.35 16.71
CA TRP A 120 9.20 -8.90 16.72
C TRP A 120 8.13 -8.47 17.72
N LEU A 121 6.99 -9.16 17.74
CA LEU A 121 5.91 -8.89 18.68
C LEU A 121 6.37 -9.09 20.12
N ALA A 122 7.16 -10.12 20.37
CA ALA A 122 7.73 -10.38 21.70
C ALA A 122 8.65 -9.22 22.14
N ARG A 123 9.47 -8.69 21.23
CA ARG A 123 10.34 -7.54 21.52
C ARG A 123 9.53 -6.28 21.80
N VAL A 124 8.48 -6.04 21.03
CA VAL A 124 7.57 -4.91 21.23
C VAL A 124 6.90 -4.99 22.60
N ALA A 125 6.39 -6.17 22.97
CA ALA A 125 5.77 -6.41 24.26
C ALA A 125 6.78 -6.20 25.42
N ALA A 126 8.01 -6.67 25.26
CA ALA A 126 9.07 -6.49 26.27
C ALA A 126 9.46 -5.02 26.47
N ARG A 127 9.26 -4.17 25.45
CA ARG A 127 9.54 -2.72 25.54
C ARG A 127 8.36 -1.91 26.07
N GLY A 128 7.20 -2.53 26.29
CA GLY A 128 5.99 -1.86 26.70
C GLY A 128 5.37 -0.97 25.63
N ILE A 129 5.63 -1.26 24.38
CA ILE A 129 5.13 -0.50 23.23
C ILE A 129 3.88 -1.14 22.69
#